data_44aa567cb8e111a59aecd791ea256c03
#
_entry.id   44aa567cb8e111a59aecd791ea256c03
#
_cell.length_a   1.000
_cell.length_b   1.000
_cell.length_c   1.000
_cell.angle_alpha   90.00
_cell.angle_beta   90.00
_cell.angle_gamma   90.00
#
_symmetry.space_group_name_H-M   'P 1'
#
loop_
_entity.id
_entity.type
_entity.pdbx_description
1 polymer ?
#
loop_
_entity_poly.entity_id
_entity_poly.type
_entity_poly.pdbx_seq_one_letter_code
_entity_poly.pdbx_strand_id
1 'polypeptide(L)'
;FVTVDPVSGSVDHAVNFSGEKHTGRLQRTINLTVTTNGGAKKALVVNQAAAAEVVRSDSPNASVQKTGGNVTITGKSNSTKLTFAVTPAEENGLTLQLPANYTAAGKTTANGAVIADDPGAAGEFVWSITISDVPANVTIEELTATLKVTAAGGQTANVTVTQAAGDSTIELDKETINLDVNGTQQTVNVTSNDSWTWAQAAARTVLRMMGR
;
A
#
# COMPACT_ATOMS: atom_id res chain seq x y z
N PHE A 1 -30.75 6.70 -9.86
CA PHE A 1 -30.37 6.80 -8.43
C PHE A 1 -31.57 7.16 -7.53
N VAL A 2 -32.74 7.45 -8.09
CA VAL A 2 -33.95 7.79 -7.34
C VAL A 2 -34.98 6.68 -7.50
N THR A 3 -35.49 6.23 -6.39
CA THR A 3 -36.65 5.35 -6.31
C THR A 3 -37.86 6.20 -5.92
N VAL A 4 -38.97 5.98 -6.61
CA VAL A 4 -40.29 6.66 -6.39
C VAL A 4 -41.28 5.61 -5.95
N ASP A 5 -41.96 5.83 -4.83
CA ASP A 5 -42.96 4.86 -4.30
C ASP A 5 -44.14 5.59 -3.65
N PRO A 6 -45.37 5.35 -4.14
CA PRO A 6 -45.74 4.60 -5.33
C PRO A 6 -45.41 5.35 -6.64
N VAL A 7 -45.25 4.62 -7.74
CA VAL A 7 -45.01 5.20 -9.09
C VAL A 7 -46.28 5.66 -9.78
N SER A 8 -47.45 5.31 -9.26
CA SER A 8 -48.78 5.72 -9.74
C SER A 8 -49.81 5.80 -8.61
N GLY A 9 -50.84 6.56 -8.80
CA GLY A 9 -51.92 6.72 -7.84
C GLY A 9 -53.18 7.29 -8.46
N SER A 10 -54.28 7.28 -7.68
CA SER A 10 -55.55 7.84 -8.07
C SER A 10 -56.07 8.80 -7.08
N VAL A 11 -56.30 9.82 -6.84
CA VAL A 11 -56.64 10.77 -5.80
C VAL A 11 -55.41 11.33 -5.07
N ASP A 12 -55.60 12.16 -4.09
CA ASP A 12 -54.52 12.72 -3.28
C ASP A 12 -53.74 11.62 -2.57
N HIS A 13 -52.42 11.57 -2.79
CA HIS A 13 -51.55 10.53 -2.26
C HIS A 13 -50.15 11.06 -2.00
N ALA A 14 -49.55 10.60 -0.91
CA ALA A 14 -48.18 10.88 -0.61
C ALA A 14 -47.23 9.97 -1.42
N VAL A 15 -46.17 10.54 -1.98
CA VAL A 15 -45.13 9.80 -2.75
C VAL A 15 -43.83 9.96 -2.05
N ASN A 16 -43.16 8.84 -1.77
CA ASN A 16 -41.85 8.82 -1.14
C ASN A 16 -40.73 8.76 -2.19
N PHE A 17 -39.66 9.49 -1.93
CA PHE A 17 -38.46 9.50 -2.75
C PHE A 17 -37.30 8.99 -1.90
N SER A 18 -36.58 8.01 -2.41
CA SER A 18 -35.34 7.53 -1.81
C SER A 18 -34.23 7.41 -2.88
N GLY A 19 -33.00 7.28 -2.45
CA GLY A 19 -31.87 7.17 -3.38
C GLY A 19 -30.71 6.37 -2.79
N GLU A 20 -29.93 5.76 -3.66
CA GLU A 20 -28.69 5.12 -3.28
C GLU A 20 -27.68 6.15 -2.76
N LYS A 21 -26.79 5.71 -1.85
CA LYS A 21 -25.69 6.55 -1.36
C LYS A 21 -24.89 7.13 -2.52
N HIS A 22 -24.71 8.43 -2.52
CA HIS A 22 -23.87 9.12 -3.49
C HIS A 22 -22.46 9.28 -2.95
N THR A 23 -21.45 8.89 -3.72
CA THR A 23 -20.02 8.97 -3.35
C THR A 23 -19.25 9.95 -4.22
N GLY A 24 -19.89 10.59 -5.20
CA GLY A 24 -19.27 11.58 -6.09
C GLY A 24 -19.19 12.97 -5.47
N ARG A 25 -18.17 13.73 -5.87
CA ARG A 25 -17.91 15.11 -5.41
C ARG A 25 -18.90 16.14 -5.96
N LEU A 26 -19.62 15.82 -7.03
CA LEU A 26 -20.58 16.75 -7.60
C LEU A 26 -21.99 16.33 -7.25
N GLN A 27 -22.86 17.34 -6.97
CA GLN A 27 -24.29 17.10 -6.82
C GLN A 27 -24.82 16.44 -8.09
N ARG A 28 -25.74 15.49 -7.94
CA ARG A 28 -26.47 14.92 -9.07
C ARG A 28 -27.93 15.32 -9.01
N THR A 29 -28.50 15.53 -10.20
CA THR A 29 -29.87 16.01 -10.38
C THR A 29 -30.63 15.11 -11.33
N ILE A 30 -31.89 14.84 -11.05
CA ILE A 30 -32.84 14.19 -11.97
C ILE A 30 -34.13 15.02 -12.08
N ASN A 31 -34.64 15.17 -13.28
CA ASN A 31 -35.90 15.79 -13.57
C ASN A 31 -36.96 14.68 -13.75
N LEU A 32 -37.98 14.71 -12.95
CA LEU A 32 -39.15 13.81 -13.02
C LEU A 32 -40.36 14.59 -13.54
N THR A 33 -41.24 13.90 -14.23
CA THR A 33 -42.50 14.48 -14.70
C THR A 33 -43.67 13.60 -14.25
N VAL A 34 -44.61 14.19 -13.54
CA VAL A 34 -45.87 13.53 -13.22
C VAL A 34 -46.88 13.94 -14.28
N THR A 35 -47.62 12.96 -14.83
CA THR A 35 -48.61 13.15 -15.88
C THR A 35 -49.92 12.49 -15.47
N THR A 36 -51.05 13.21 -15.55
CA THR A 36 -52.36 12.65 -15.34
C THR A 36 -52.87 11.95 -16.60
N ASN A 37 -53.89 11.10 -16.46
CA ASN A 37 -54.53 10.45 -17.63
C ASN A 37 -55.11 11.47 -18.64
N GLY A 38 -55.51 12.67 -18.17
CA GLY A 38 -55.98 13.76 -19.02
C GLY A 38 -54.83 14.59 -19.66
N GLY A 39 -53.57 14.18 -19.47
CA GLY A 39 -52.43 14.82 -20.13
C GLY A 39 -51.83 16.01 -19.40
N ALA A 40 -52.34 16.44 -18.25
CA ALA A 40 -51.75 17.51 -17.44
C ALA A 40 -50.39 17.05 -16.84
N LYS A 41 -49.35 17.92 -16.89
CA LYS A 41 -48.01 17.58 -16.47
C LYS A 41 -47.46 18.55 -15.43
N LYS A 42 -46.69 18.03 -14.48
CA LYS A 42 -45.88 18.81 -13.54
C LYS A 42 -44.46 18.21 -13.44
N ALA A 43 -43.48 19.08 -13.46
CA ALA A 43 -42.06 18.70 -13.25
C ALA A 43 -41.70 18.78 -11.78
N LEU A 44 -40.82 17.87 -11.36
CA LEU A 44 -40.18 17.86 -10.07
C LEU A 44 -38.67 17.65 -10.28
N VAL A 45 -37.87 18.49 -9.65
CA VAL A 45 -36.42 18.35 -9.66
C VAL A 45 -35.99 17.68 -8.35
N VAL A 46 -35.27 16.58 -8.45
CA VAL A 46 -34.69 15.90 -7.29
C VAL A 46 -33.17 16.04 -7.32
N ASN A 47 -32.64 16.68 -6.30
CA ASN A 47 -31.20 16.87 -6.12
C ASN A 47 -30.68 15.97 -5.02
N GLN A 48 -29.54 15.34 -5.27
CA GLN A 48 -28.78 14.62 -4.23
C GLN A 48 -27.44 15.33 -4.04
N ALA A 49 -27.15 15.72 -2.81
CA ALA A 49 -25.96 16.47 -2.46
C ALA A 49 -24.67 15.71 -2.82
N ALA A 50 -23.61 16.46 -3.08
CA ALA A 50 -22.27 15.96 -3.26
C ALA A 50 -21.77 15.24 -1.99
N ALA A 51 -20.96 14.18 -2.16
CA ALA A 51 -20.22 13.60 -1.08
C ALA A 51 -18.97 14.44 -0.75
N ALA A 52 -18.50 14.36 0.49
CA ALA A 52 -17.21 14.89 0.86
C ALA A 52 -16.08 14.24 0.07
N GLU A 53 -15.01 14.97 -0.17
CA GLU A 53 -13.81 14.39 -0.77
C GLU A 53 -13.18 13.36 0.17
N VAL A 54 -12.71 12.25 -0.40
CA VAL A 54 -12.13 11.14 0.35
C VAL A 54 -10.99 10.49 -0.42
N VAL A 55 -9.99 10.04 0.33
CA VAL A 55 -8.98 9.07 -0.11
C VAL A 55 -8.80 8.02 0.98
N ARG A 56 -8.74 6.76 0.60
CA ARG A 56 -8.46 5.65 1.52
C ARG A 56 -7.68 4.54 0.81
N SER A 57 -6.88 3.80 1.55
CA SER A 57 -6.27 2.55 1.12
C SER A 57 -7.21 1.38 1.42
N ASP A 58 -7.08 0.29 0.66
CA ASP A 58 -7.83 -0.96 0.91
C ASP A 58 -7.24 -1.71 2.13
N SER A 59 -5.94 -1.49 2.41
CA SER A 59 -5.26 -2.02 3.59
C SER A 59 -4.35 -0.94 4.20
N PRO A 60 -4.26 -0.84 5.53
CA PRO A 60 -3.30 0.05 6.18
C PRO A 60 -1.86 -0.46 6.12
N ASN A 61 -1.65 -1.72 5.70
CA ASN A 61 -0.34 -2.36 5.64
C ASN A 61 -0.12 -3.02 4.28
N ALA A 62 1.14 -3.01 3.83
CA ALA A 62 1.63 -3.74 2.67
C ALA A 62 2.98 -4.36 3.03
N SER A 63 3.36 -5.46 2.38
CA SER A 63 4.60 -6.16 2.68
C SER A 63 5.42 -6.44 1.43
N VAL A 64 6.73 -6.40 1.58
CA VAL A 64 7.73 -6.82 0.60
C VAL A 64 8.49 -8.01 1.15
N GLN A 65 8.81 -8.99 0.31
CA GLN A 65 9.60 -10.14 0.71
C GLN A 65 11.04 -9.73 1.04
N LYS A 66 11.75 -10.50 1.88
CA LYS A 66 13.17 -10.25 2.17
C LYS A 66 14.07 -10.21 0.92
N THR A 67 13.69 -10.95 -0.11
CA THR A 67 14.39 -10.97 -1.42
C THR A 67 14.11 -9.74 -2.28
N GLY A 68 13.28 -8.80 -1.79
CA GLY A 68 12.84 -7.65 -2.56
C GLY A 68 11.72 -7.99 -3.54
N GLY A 69 11.58 -7.18 -4.58
CA GLY A 69 10.57 -7.33 -5.62
C GLY A 69 9.61 -6.16 -5.71
N ASN A 70 8.36 -6.43 -6.09
CA ASN A 70 7.35 -5.40 -6.30
C ASN A 70 6.31 -5.40 -5.18
N VAL A 71 5.78 -4.23 -4.85
CA VAL A 71 4.62 -4.08 -3.98
C VAL A 71 3.57 -3.20 -4.65
N THR A 72 2.33 -3.69 -4.71
CA THR A 72 1.20 -2.95 -5.25
C THR A 72 0.26 -2.57 -4.11
N ILE A 73 -0.08 -1.30 -4.05
CA ILE A 73 -1.00 -0.73 -3.05
C ILE A 73 -2.20 -0.16 -3.78
N THR A 74 -3.39 -0.47 -3.28
CA THR A 74 -4.66 -0.08 -3.87
C THR A 74 -5.52 0.68 -2.88
N GLY A 75 -6.52 1.37 -3.43
CA GLY A 75 -7.48 2.08 -2.62
C GLY A 75 -8.55 2.76 -3.45
N LYS A 76 -9.34 3.61 -2.81
CA LYS A 76 -10.43 4.35 -3.43
C LYS A 76 -10.36 5.83 -3.10
N SER A 77 -10.85 6.63 -4.03
CA SER A 77 -10.94 8.09 -3.87
C SER A 77 -12.04 8.64 -4.77
N ASN A 78 -12.54 9.82 -4.44
CA ASN A 78 -13.35 10.64 -5.34
C ASN A 78 -12.65 11.96 -5.67
N SER A 79 -11.35 12.10 -5.37
CA SER A 79 -10.56 13.32 -5.59
C SER A 79 -10.27 13.59 -7.07
N THR A 80 -10.00 14.86 -7.41
CA THR A 80 -9.51 15.25 -8.75
C THR A 80 -8.05 14.92 -8.98
N LYS A 81 -7.28 14.71 -7.91
CA LYS A 81 -5.84 14.54 -7.93
C LYS A 81 -5.39 13.72 -6.72
N LEU A 82 -4.41 12.85 -6.92
CA LEU A 82 -3.72 12.16 -5.83
C LEU A 82 -2.23 12.43 -5.90
N THR A 83 -1.62 12.64 -4.74
CA THR A 83 -0.18 12.81 -4.58
C THR A 83 0.34 11.75 -3.63
N PHE A 84 1.38 11.04 -4.05
CA PHE A 84 2.03 9.99 -3.28
C PHE A 84 3.38 10.45 -2.79
N ALA A 85 3.70 10.18 -1.54
CA ALA A 85 4.99 10.43 -0.93
C ALA A 85 5.38 9.24 -0.04
N VAL A 86 6.67 8.92 0.01
CA VAL A 86 7.22 7.88 0.90
C VAL A 86 8.14 8.53 1.91
N THR A 87 8.03 8.08 3.14
CA THR A 87 8.92 8.45 4.24
C THR A 87 9.46 7.16 4.86
N PRO A 88 10.77 6.87 4.77
CA PRO A 88 11.40 5.79 5.53
C PRO A 88 11.22 6.00 7.03
N ALA A 89 11.20 4.93 7.82
CA ALA A 89 11.28 5.05 9.27
C ALA A 89 12.64 5.65 9.69
N GLU A 90 12.70 6.28 10.86
CA GLU A 90 13.95 6.86 11.39
C GLU A 90 14.98 5.77 11.69
N GLU A 91 14.52 4.63 12.23
CA GLU A 91 15.32 3.43 12.44
C GLU A 91 14.83 2.34 11.47
N ASN A 92 15.73 1.57 10.90
CA ASN A 92 15.44 0.49 9.95
C ASN A 92 14.54 0.95 8.80
N GLY A 93 14.85 2.11 8.22
CA GLY A 93 14.08 2.74 7.17
C GLY A 93 14.16 2.00 5.84
N LEU A 94 13.01 1.59 5.31
CA LEU A 94 12.88 1.02 3.97
C LEU A 94 12.94 2.13 2.91
N THR A 95 13.92 2.06 2.03
CA THR A 95 14.00 2.97 0.88
C THR A 95 13.15 2.45 -0.27
N LEU A 96 12.14 3.21 -0.65
CA LEU A 96 11.24 2.90 -1.75
C LEU A 96 11.33 4.00 -2.82
N GLN A 97 11.49 3.60 -4.08
CA GLN A 97 11.46 4.51 -5.21
C GLN A 97 10.04 4.60 -5.78
N LEU A 98 9.38 5.74 -5.59
CA LEU A 98 8.05 5.94 -6.16
C LEU A 98 8.11 6.00 -7.69
N PRO A 99 7.20 5.31 -8.38
CA PRO A 99 7.06 5.48 -9.83
C PRO A 99 6.55 6.89 -10.16
N ALA A 100 6.88 7.39 -11.33
CA ALA A 100 6.39 8.68 -11.81
C ALA A 100 4.85 8.70 -11.99
N ASN A 101 4.24 7.54 -12.18
CA ASN A 101 2.83 7.37 -12.48
C ASN A 101 2.16 6.35 -11.55
N TYR A 102 0.87 6.51 -11.39
CA TYR A 102 -0.04 5.55 -10.78
C TYR A 102 -1.24 5.31 -11.68
N THR A 103 -2.12 4.36 -11.35
CA THR A 103 -3.37 4.12 -12.08
C THR A 103 -4.54 4.71 -11.30
N ALA A 104 -5.39 5.49 -11.96
CA ALA A 104 -6.65 6.02 -11.43
C ALA A 104 -7.79 5.68 -12.39
N ALA A 105 -8.84 5.02 -11.90
CA ALA A 105 -9.98 4.59 -12.72
C ALA A 105 -9.56 3.84 -14.00
N GLY A 106 -8.52 3.00 -13.90
CA GLY A 106 -7.97 2.23 -15.03
C GLY A 106 -7.06 3.02 -15.99
N LYS A 107 -6.77 4.30 -15.72
CA LYS A 107 -5.92 5.17 -16.56
C LYS A 107 -4.61 5.51 -15.86
N THR A 108 -3.53 5.54 -16.64
CA THR A 108 -2.22 6.01 -16.14
C THR A 108 -2.27 7.51 -15.89
N THR A 109 -1.89 7.92 -14.69
CA THR A 109 -1.89 9.31 -14.23
C THR A 109 -0.54 9.62 -13.58
N ALA A 110 0.07 10.75 -13.90
CA ALA A 110 1.31 11.16 -13.24
C ALA A 110 1.05 11.54 -11.77
N ASN A 111 2.02 11.26 -10.90
CA ASN A 111 1.94 11.61 -9.49
C ASN A 111 1.70 13.12 -9.31
N GLY A 112 0.63 13.50 -8.62
CA GLY A 112 0.23 14.87 -8.38
C GLY A 112 -0.47 15.58 -9.56
N ALA A 113 -0.67 14.92 -10.70
CA ALA A 113 -1.43 15.48 -11.82
C ALA A 113 -2.94 15.33 -11.63
N VAL A 114 -3.70 16.15 -12.35
CA VAL A 114 -5.16 16.03 -12.43
C VAL A 114 -5.54 14.75 -13.16
N ILE A 115 -6.49 14.02 -12.59
CA ILE A 115 -7.00 12.75 -13.16
C ILE A 115 -7.92 13.07 -14.33
N ALA A 116 -7.64 12.47 -15.49
CA ALA A 116 -8.43 12.67 -16.70
C ALA A 116 -9.90 12.23 -16.50
N ASP A 117 -10.82 12.97 -17.14
CA ASP A 117 -12.27 12.74 -17.13
C ASP A 117 -12.94 12.84 -15.76
N ASP A 118 -12.22 13.26 -14.72
CA ASP A 118 -12.75 13.46 -13.36
C ASP A 118 -13.71 12.36 -12.87
N PRO A 119 -13.26 11.10 -12.75
CA PRO A 119 -14.13 10.00 -12.33
C PRO A 119 -14.74 10.23 -10.95
N GLY A 120 -14.06 10.99 -10.10
CA GLY A 120 -14.50 11.35 -8.76
C GLY A 120 -15.71 12.29 -8.71
N ALA A 121 -16.06 12.93 -9.81
CA ALA A 121 -17.26 13.77 -9.91
C ALA A 121 -18.53 12.96 -9.66
N ALA A 122 -18.64 11.77 -10.27
CA ALA A 122 -19.81 10.92 -10.22
C ALA A 122 -19.79 9.88 -9.08
N GLY A 123 -18.61 9.46 -8.63
CA GLY A 123 -18.46 8.44 -7.59
C GLY A 123 -17.02 8.17 -7.22
N GLU A 124 -16.80 7.32 -6.22
CA GLU A 124 -15.46 6.85 -5.92
C GLU A 124 -14.92 5.97 -7.04
N PHE A 125 -13.63 6.12 -7.32
CA PHE A 125 -12.87 5.29 -8.25
C PHE A 125 -11.75 4.55 -7.52
N VAL A 126 -11.27 3.47 -8.13
CA VAL A 126 -10.11 2.71 -7.64
C VAL A 126 -8.83 3.37 -8.13
N TRP A 127 -7.85 3.47 -7.25
CA TRP A 127 -6.48 3.82 -7.58
C TRP A 127 -5.53 2.68 -7.20
N SER A 128 -4.41 2.58 -7.90
CA SER A 128 -3.32 1.65 -7.57
C SER A 128 -1.97 2.27 -7.90
N ILE A 129 -0.97 1.95 -7.07
CA ILE A 129 0.43 2.28 -7.30
C ILE A 129 1.27 1.03 -7.11
N THR A 130 2.18 0.75 -8.05
CA THR A 130 3.13 -0.36 -7.96
C THR A 130 4.53 0.21 -7.81
N ILE A 131 5.16 -0.07 -6.68
CA ILE A 131 6.56 0.24 -6.43
C ILE A 131 7.35 -1.00 -6.83
N SER A 132 8.23 -0.85 -7.81
CA SER A 132 9.00 -1.93 -8.41
C SER A 132 10.45 -1.91 -7.94
N ASP A 133 11.13 -3.06 -8.13
CA ASP A 133 12.57 -3.20 -7.94
C ASP A 133 13.06 -2.84 -6.53
N VAL A 134 12.22 -3.13 -5.51
CA VAL A 134 12.67 -3.01 -4.12
C VAL A 134 13.82 -4.01 -3.93
N PRO A 135 15.02 -3.56 -3.49
CA PRO A 135 16.16 -4.46 -3.33
C PRO A 135 15.94 -5.46 -2.21
N ALA A 136 16.73 -6.54 -2.20
CA ALA A 136 16.74 -7.50 -1.10
C ALA A 136 17.18 -6.82 0.21
N ASN A 137 16.55 -7.19 1.32
CA ASN A 137 17.00 -6.80 2.64
C ASN A 137 18.17 -7.70 3.07
N VAL A 138 19.34 -7.12 3.17
CA VAL A 138 20.58 -7.82 3.59
C VAL A 138 20.88 -7.65 5.08
N THR A 139 19.98 -6.99 5.83
CA THR A 139 20.07 -6.82 7.28
C THR A 139 19.21 -7.86 7.99
N ILE A 140 19.49 -8.12 9.24
CA ILE A 140 18.69 -9.02 10.09
C ILE A 140 17.47 -8.34 10.72
N GLU A 141 17.23 -7.08 10.38
CA GLU A 141 16.11 -6.29 10.88
C GLU A 141 15.02 -6.12 9.83
N GLU A 142 13.77 -6.04 10.29
CA GLU A 142 12.65 -5.65 9.43
C GLU A 142 12.80 -4.17 9.06
N LEU A 143 12.62 -3.84 7.77
CA LEU A 143 12.66 -2.46 7.28
C LEU A 143 11.24 -1.93 7.08
N THR A 144 11.03 -0.65 7.38
CA THR A 144 9.71 -0.03 7.35
C THR A 144 9.73 1.35 6.67
N ALA A 145 8.67 1.65 5.91
CA ALA A 145 8.39 2.97 5.36
C ALA A 145 6.90 3.28 5.41
N THR A 146 6.54 4.54 5.38
CA THR A 146 5.16 5.00 5.25
C THR A 146 4.92 5.57 3.86
N LEU A 147 3.98 4.98 3.11
CA LEU A 147 3.41 5.58 1.92
C LEU A 147 2.22 6.45 2.33
N LYS A 148 2.31 7.75 2.07
CA LYS A 148 1.23 8.72 2.27
C LYS A 148 0.59 9.05 0.93
N VAL A 149 -0.73 8.94 0.85
CA VAL A 149 -1.54 9.39 -0.28
C VAL A 149 -2.33 10.61 0.14
N THR A 150 -2.27 11.67 -0.64
CA THR A 150 -2.95 12.94 -0.35
C THR A 150 -3.89 13.31 -1.49
N ALA A 151 -5.16 13.58 -1.19
CA ALA A 151 -6.18 14.07 -2.09
C ALA A 151 -6.02 15.58 -2.36
N ALA A 152 -6.69 16.11 -3.38
CA ALA A 152 -6.64 17.54 -3.73
C ALA A 152 -7.07 18.45 -2.59
N GLY A 153 -8.07 18.06 -1.81
CA GLY A 153 -8.59 18.78 -0.64
C GLY A 153 -7.79 18.57 0.65
N GLY A 154 -6.66 17.84 0.59
CA GLY A 154 -5.77 17.65 1.74
C GLY A 154 -6.08 16.42 2.60
N GLN A 155 -7.13 15.65 2.31
CA GLN A 155 -7.39 14.38 2.98
C GLN A 155 -6.25 13.40 2.71
N THR A 156 -5.90 12.58 3.69
CA THR A 156 -4.77 11.65 3.57
C THR A 156 -5.14 10.22 3.95
N ALA A 157 -4.44 9.27 3.32
CA ALA A 157 -4.37 7.87 3.74
C ALA A 157 -2.90 7.47 3.86
N ASN A 158 -2.58 6.71 4.91
CA ASN A 158 -1.24 6.19 5.14
C ASN A 158 -1.26 4.67 5.03
N VAL A 159 -0.21 4.12 4.43
CA VAL A 159 0.04 2.67 4.36
C VAL A 159 1.45 2.42 4.88
N THR A 160 1.55 1.57 5.90
CA THR A 160 2.84 1.08 6.37
C THR A 160 3.33 -0.02 5.43
N VAL A 161 4.50 0.16 4.85
CA VAL A 161 5.14 -0.84 4.00
C VAL A 161 6.29 -1.45 4.79
N THR A 162 6.26 -2.77 4.99
CA THR A 162 7.31 -3.50 5.71
C THR A 162 8.03 -4.45 4.77
N GLN A 163 9.34 -4.58 4.93
CA GLN A 163 10.14 -5.61 4.28
C GLN A 163 10.71 -6.54 5.34
N ALA A 164 10.45 -7.84 5.18
CA ALA A 164 10.92 -8.85 6.12
C ALA A 164 12.45 -8.81 6.26
N ALA A 165 12.95 -9.13 7.46
CA ALA A 165 14.37 -9.28 7.78
C ALA A 165 15.06 -10.26 6.83
N GLY A 166 16.28 -9.95 6.44
CA GLY A 166 17.17 -10.85 5.70
C GLY A 166 17.68 -11.99 6.57
N ASP A 167 18.42 -12.90 5.97
CA ASP A 167 19.03 -14.00 6.70
C ASP A 167 20.32 -13.55 7.39
N SER A 168 20.60 -14.12 8.56
CA SER A 168 21.92 -14.01 9.20
C SER A 168 22.93 -14.76 8.35
N THR A 169 24.07 -14.11 8.08
CA THR A 169 25.15 -14.66 7.25
C THR A 169 26.48 -14.53 7.98
N ILE A 170 27.36 -15.52 7.74
CA ILE A 170 28.73 -15.51 8.24
C ILE A 170 29.65 -16.16 7.21
N GLU A 171 30.78 -15.55 6.96
CA GLU A 171 31.83 -16.06 6.09
C GLU A 171 33.19 -15.91 6.76
N LEU A 172 34.08 -16.85 6.48
CA LEU A 172 35.49 -16.82 6.91
C LEU A 172 36.38 -16.76 5.67
N ASP A 173 37.40 -15.91 5.71
CA ASP A 173 38.40 -15.84 4.62
C ASP A 173 39.29 -17.10 4.58
N LYS A 174 39.32 -17.92 5.64
CA LYS A 174 40.04 -19.19 5.76
C LYS A 174 39.28 -20.19 6.61
N GLU A 175 39.14 -21.41 6.14
CA GLU A 175 38.53 -22.51 6.87
C GLU A 175 39.52 -23.32 7.73
N THR A 176 40.81 -23.12 7.48
CA THR A 176 41.88 -23.85 8.18
C THR A 176 43.03 -22.90 8.52
N ILE A 177 43.54 -23.00 9.71
CA ILE A 177 44.74 -22.32 10.19
C ILE A 177 45.74 -23.38 10.61
N ASN A 178 46.98 -23.21 10.15
CA ASN A 178 48.10 -24.04 10.59
C ASN A 178 49.02 -23.18 11.44
N LEU A 179 49.08 -23.44 12.72
CA LEU A 179 50.04 -22.85 13.62
C LEU A 179 51.37 -23.61 13.55
N ASP A 180 52.48 -22.89 13.55
CA ASP A 180 53.81 -23.50 13.65
C ASP A 180 54.10 -24.03 15.08
N VAL A 181 55.24 -24.64 15.29
CA VAL A 181 55.67 -25.18 16.59
C VAL A 181 55.81 -24.09 17.66
N ASN A 182 55.99 -22.84 17.28
CA ASN A 182 56.11 -21.68 18.18
C ASN A 182 54.78 -21.02 18.46
N GLY A 183 53.69 -21.48 17.81
CA GLY A 183 52.34 -20.93 17.97
C GLY A 183 52.22 -19.51 17.38
N THR A 184 52.95 -19.22 16.29
CA THR A 184 52.92 -17.90 15.65
C THR A 184 51.47 -17.50 15.30
N GLN A 185 51.12 -16.30 15.73
CA GLN A 185 49.77 -15.74 15.53
C GLN A 185 49.35 -15.78 14.04
N GLN A 186 48.14 -16.26 13.82
CA GLN A 186 47.46 -16.25 12.52
C GLN A 186 46.17 -15.48 12.63
N THR A 187 45.76 -14.84 11.54
CA THR A 187 44.52 -14.06 11.49
C THR A 187 43.53 -14.70 10.54
N VAL A 188 42.27 -14.78 10.97
CA VAL A 188 41.08 -15.09 10.15
C VAL A 188 40.15 -13.90 10.20
N ASN A 189 39.71 -13.46 9.02
CA ASN A 189 38.72 -12.41 8.93
C ASN A 189 37.31 -13.04 8.89
N VAL A 190 36.43 -12.53 9.73
CA VAL A 190 35.01 -12.90 9.78
C VAL A 190 34.21 -11.77 9.14
N THR A 191 33.39 -12.11 8.14
CA THR A 191 32.39 -11.19 7.56
C THR A 191 31.02 -11.69 7.96
N SER A 192 30.23 -10.84 8.62
CA SER A 192 28.87 -11.19 9.06
C SER A 192 27.97 -9.94 9.08
N ASN A 193 26.67 -10.12 8.88
CA ASN A 193 25.66 -9.09 9.08
C ASN A 193 24.98 -9.20 10.46
N ASP A 194 25.49 -10.10 11.32
CA ASP A 194 24.96 -10.37 12.66
C ASP A 194 26.10 -10.52 13.67
N SER A 195 25.79 -10.52 14.96
CA SER A 195 26.73 -10.83 16.03
C SER A 195 27.14 -12.31 15.99
N TRP A 196 28.39 -12.58 16.32
CA TRP A 196 28.89 -13.96 16.30
C TRP A 196 29.80 -14.25 17.51
N THR A 197 29.95 -15.53 17.83
CA THR A 197 30.81 -16.01 18.89
C THR A 197 31.56 -17.27 18.45
N TRP A 198 32.78 -17.46 19.00
CA TRP A 198 33.53 -18.70 18.84
C TRP A 198 33.18 -19.67 19.96
N ALA A 199 32.97 -20.95 19.59
CA ALA A 199 32.86 -22.06 20.54
C ALA A 199 33.96 -23.06 20.27
N GLN A 200 34.67 -23.48 21.31
CA GLN A 200 35.67 -24.53 21.23
C GLN A 200 35.00 -25.91 21.44
N ALA A 201 35.12 -26.77 20.43
CA ALA A 201 34.74 -28.18 20.64
C ALA A 201 35.67 -28.83 21.63
N ALA A 202 35.17 -29.74 22.50
CA ALA A 202 36.00 -30.49 23.46
C ALA A 202 37.12 -31.22 22.69
N ALA A 203 38.36 -30.99 23.10
CA ALA A 203 39.53 -31.67 22.50
C ALA A 203 39.35 -33.17 22.64
N ARG A 204 39.37 -33.92 21.52
CA ARG A 204 39.47 -35.36 21.56
C ARG A 204 40.89 -35.73 22.00
N THR A 205 41.05 -36.16 23.25
CA THR A 205 42.31 -36.75 23.73
C THR A 205 42.50 -38.08 22.97
N VAL A 206 43.43 -38.10 22.02
CA VAL A 206 43.89 -39.35 21.39
C VAL A 206 44.78 -40.04 22.37
N LEU A 207 44.24 -40.98 23.14
CA LEU A 207 45.02 -41.87 23.99
C LEU A 207 45.86 -42.78 23.08
N ARG A 208 47.13 -42.46 22.86
CA ARG A 208 48.09 -43.45 22.28
C ARG A 208 48.28 -44.61 23.28
N MET A 209 47.64 -45.75 23.00
CA MET A 209 48.07 -46.97 23.64
C MET A 209 49.47 -47.30 23.13
N MET A 210 50.45 -47.12 23.98
CA MET A 210 51.78 -47.72 23.79
C MET A 210 51.59 -49.22 24.02
N GLY A 211 51.59 -50.00 22.93
CA GLY A 211 51.70 -51.45 23.00
C GLY A 211 53.11 -51.83 23.51
N ARG A 212 53.14 -52.72 24.46
CA ARG A 212 54.36 -53.42 24.91
C ARG A 212 54.77 -54.43 23.86
#